data_ca0aef4b5678f776d5377176216ed372
#
_entry.id   ca0aef4b5678f776d5377176216ed372
#
_cell.length_a   1.000
_cell.length_b   1.000
_cell.length_c   1.000
_cell.angle_alpha   90.00
_cell.angle_beta   90.00
_cell.angle_gamma   90.00
#
_symmetry.space_group_name_H-M   'P 1'
#
loop_
_entity.id
_entity.type
_entity.pdbx_description
1 polymer ?
#
loop_
_entity_poly.entity_id
_entity_poly.type
_entity_poly.pdbx_seq_one_letter_code
_entity_poly.pdbx_strand_id
1 'polypeptide(L)'
;WLNSSAYYGGIKAQADFDFGQAFLPYYDDVEGAPQNSIIGGATLWVLRGKDSEKYQGVAQFFDYLSQPDVQFTWHKDTGYVPITTAAYELAREKGYYEENPGTDTAIKQLSLNQPTPNSKGLRFGNFVQIRDIVNEELEAVWSGDKSANEALDAAAERGNKLLRKFERQNGS
;
A
#
# COMPACT_ATOMS: atom_id res chain seq x y z
N TRP A 1 -7.49 -14.36 -2.86
CA TRP A 1 -7.65 -13.30 -1.86
C TRP A 1 -6.66 -12.17 -2.14
N LEU A 2 -7.14 -10.94 -2.24
CA LEU A 2 -6.32 -9.75 -2.44
C LEU A 2 -6.09 -9.06 -1.10
N ASN A 3 -4.82 -8.82 -0.75
CA ASN A 3 -4.50 -8.17 0.51
C ASN A 3 -3.11 -7.49 0.48
N SER A 4 -2.81 -6.76 1.53
CA SER A 4 -1.49 -6.15 1.74
C SER A 4 -0.45 -7.21 2.11
N SER A 5 0.82 -7.02 1.69
CA SER A 5 1.96 -7.86 2.11
C SER A 5 2.12 -7.93 3.64
N ALA A 6 1.70 -6.89 4.36
CA ALA A 6 1.73 -6.87 5.83
C ALA A 6 0.84 -7.92 6.51
N TYR A 7 -0.10 -8.53 5.79
CA TYR A 7 -0.90 -9.64 6.32
C TYR A 7 -0.21 -11.01 6.25
N TYR A 8 0.94 -11.13 5.57
CA TYR A 8 1.63 -12.40 5.41
C TYR A 8 1.88 -13.14 6.73
N GLY A 9 2.45 -12.45 7.72
CA GLY A 9 2.73 -13.04 9.03
C GLY A 9 1.47 -13.54 9.75
N GLY A 10 0.39 -12.77 9.69
CA GLY A 10 -0.90 -13.14 10.27
C GLY A 10 -1.53 -14.35 9.58
N ILE A 11 -1.44 -14.43 8.26
CA ILE A 11 -1.92 -15.58 7.49
C ILE A 11 -1.08 -16.81 7.82
N LYS A 12 0.25 -16.69 7.79
CA LYS A 12 1.18 -17.80 8.10
C LYS A 12 0.95 -18.38 9.49
N ALA A 13 0.58 -17.57 10.46
CA ALA A 13 0.31 -18.01 11.83
C ALA A 13 -1.03 -18.75 11.99
N GLN A 14 -1.98 -18.56 11.07
CA GLN A 14 -3.35 -19.06 11.20
C GLN A 14 -3.71 -20.12 10.15
N ALA A 15 -3.02 -20.13 9.00
CA ALA A 15 -3.29 -21.10 7.93
C ALA A 15 -2.79 -22.50 8.33
N ASP A 16 -3.66 -23.48 8.18
CA ASP A 16 -3.38 -24.90 8.29
C ASP A 16 -3.19 -25.58 6.92
N PHE A 17 -2.93 -24.78 5.90
CA PHE A 17 -2.73 -25.19 4.51
C PHE A 17 -1.57 -24.41 3.88
N ASP A 18 -0.99 -24.97 2.82
CA ASP A 18 0.05 -24.31 2.03
C ASP A 18 -0.53 -23.16 1.21
N PHE A 19 0.13 -22.00 1.23
CA PHE A 19 -0.25 -20.83 0.45
C PHE A 19 0.97 -20.13 -0.12
N GLY A 20 0.75 -19.35 -1.19
CA GLY A 20 1.76 -18.54 -1.84
C GLY A 20 1.31 -17.11 -2.07
N GLN A 21 2.24 -16.28 -2.51
CA GLN A 21 2.00 -14.90 -2.91
C GLN A 21 2.28 -14.75 -4.40
N ALA A 22 1.42 -14.02 -5.11
CA ALA A 22 1.57 -13.72 -6.52
C ALA A 22 1.27 -12.23 -6.76
N PHE A 23 1.61 -11.74 -7.95
CA PHE A 23 1.19 -10.41 -8.39
C PHE A 23 -0.33 -10.28 -8.39
N LEU A 24 -0.82 -9.05 -8.23
CA LEU A 24 -2.22 -8.75 -8.47
C LEU A 24 -2.62 -9.24 -9.86
N PRO A 25 -3.81 -9.83 -10.02
CA PRO A 25 -4.29 -10.29 -11.32
C PRO A 25 -4.26 -9.16 -12.35
N TYR A 26 -3.89 -9.49 -13.58
CA TYR A 26 -3.85 -8.56 -14.70
C TYR A 26 -4.21 -9.31 -15.98
N TYR A 27 -4.58 -8.56 -17.02
CA TYR A 27 -4.80 -9.09 -18.35
C TYR A 27 -3.49 -9.09 -19.13
N ASP A 28 -3.02 -10.24 -19.53
CA ASP A 28 -1.73 -10.43 -20.22
C ASP A 28 -1.72 -9.97 -21.68
N ASP A 29 -2.90 -9.80 -22.28
CA ASP A 29 -3.13 -9.26 -23.61
C ASP A 29 -3.20 -7.71 -23.66
N VAL A 30 -3.16 -7.05 -22.50
CA VAL A 30 -3.11 -5.59 -22.41
C VAL A 30 -1.67 -5.09 -22.50
N GLU A 31 -1.39 -4.24 -23.49
CA GLU A 31 -0.07 -3.66 -23.68
C GLU A 31 0.43 -2.92 -22.42
N GLY A 32 1.64 -3.26 -22.00
CA GLY A 32 2.26 -2.71 -20.79
C GLY A 32 1.85 -3.36 -19.47
N ALA A 33 1.02 -4.39 -19.49
CA ALA A 33 0.72 -5.17 -18.29
C ALA A 33 1.83 -6.20 -17.98
N PRO A 34 2.05 -6.51 -16.69
CA PRO A 34 1.48 -5.88 -15.50
C PRO A 34 2.07 -4.50 -15.18
N GLN A 35 1.29 -3.65 -14.55
CA GLN A 35 1.75 -2.35 -14.06
C GLN A 35 2.24 -2.43 -12.61
N ASN A 36 2.99 -1.40 -12.19
CA ASN A 36 3.38 -1.27 -10.79
C ASN A 36 2.14 -1.19 -9.90
N SER A 37 2.18 -1.91 -8.77
CA SER A 37 1.17 -1.72 -7.74
C SER A 37 1.34 -0.38 -7.03
N ILE A 38 0.32 0.04 -6.28
CA ILE A 38 0.37 1.25 -5.46
C ILE A 38 0.95 0.88 -4.10
N ILE A 39 1.85 1.71 -3.57
CA ILE A 39 2.33 1.55 -2.20
C ILE A 39 1.23 1.98 -1.21
N GLY A 40 1.04 1.18 -0.17
CA GLY A 40 0.27 1.51 1.02
C GLY A 40 1.19 1.70 2.23
N GLY A 41 0.64 1.63 3.43
CA GLY A 41 1.37 1.69 4.68
C GLY A 41 1.25 3.01 5.41
N ALA A 42 2.29 3.37 6.19
CA ALA A 42 2.31 4.56 7.02
C ALA A 42 3.56 5.40 6.75
N THR A 43 3.46 6.69 7.04
CA THR A 43 4.56 7.64 6.92
C THR A 43 4.76 8.38 8.23
N LEU A 44 6.00 8.74 8.54
CA LEU A 44 6.35 9.58 9.68
C LEU A 44 6.43 11.04 9.23
N TRP A 45 5.85 11.93 10.02
CA TRP A 45 5.80 13.36 9.75
C TRP A 45 6.48 14.14 10.86
N VAL A 46 7.29 15.13 10.49
CA VAL A 46 7.97 16.01 11.43
C VAL A 46 7.14 17.28 11.62
N LEU A 47 6.74 17.55 12.87
CA LEU A 47 5.99 18.75 13.21
C LEU A 47 6.91 19.98 13.25
N ARG A 48 6.41 21.10 12.71
CA ARG A 48 7.10 22.39 12.75
C ARG A 48 7.19 22.97 14.16
N GLY A 49 8.06 23.97 14.36
CA GLY A 49 8.13 24.76 15.57
C GLY A 49 8.94 24.12 16.70
N LYS A 50 9.87 23.25 16.36
CA LYS A 50 10.85 22.71 17.30
C LYS A 50 12.20 23.42 17.16
N ASP A 51 13.00 23.38 18.24
CA ASP A 51 14.38 23.84 18.21
C ASP A 51 15.29 22.89 17.40
N SER A 52 16.51 23.34 17.09
CA SER A 52 17.45 22.59 16.26
C SER A 52 17.91 21.27 16.92
N GLU A 53 17.98 21.21 18.24
CA GLU A 53 18.38 20.01 18.96
C GLU A 53 17.36 18.89 18.79
N LYS A 54 16.05 19.22 18.87
CA LYS A 54 14.98 18.26 18.60
C LYS A 54 14.98 17.79 17.14
N TYR A 55 15.24 18.68 16.19
CA TYR A 55 15.37 18.27 14.79
C TYR A 55 16.58 17.37 14.54
N GLN A 56 17.70 17.57 15.24
CA GLN A 56 18.84 16.66 15.19
C GLN A 56 18.46 15.27 15.71
N GLY A 57 17.74 15.19 16.83
CA GLY A 57 17.23 13.92 17.36
C GLY A 57 16.28 13.21 16.39
N VAL A 58 15.38 13.96 15.73
CA VAL A 58 14.51 13.40 14.67
C VAL A 58 15.32 12.86 13.50
N ALA A 59 16.35 13.59 13.05
CA ALA A 59 17.22 13.15 11.97
C ALA A 59 17.97 11.86 12.33
N GLN A 60 18.52 11.77 13.53
CA GLN A 60 19.17 10.55 14.05
C GLN A 60 18.20 9.36 14.11
N PHE A 61 16.96 9.61 14.52
CA PHE A 61 15.93 8.57 14.55
C PHE A 61 15.59 8.06 13.13
N PHE A 62 15.46 8.95 12.17
CA PHE A 62 15.20 8.55 10.77
C PHE A 62 16.40 7.84 10.14
N ASP A 63 17.61 8.28 10.46
CA ASP A 63 18.84 7.60 10.04
C ASP A 63 18.88 6.17 10.59
N TYR A 64 18.61 6.00 11.89
CA TYR A 64 18.51 4.67 12.51
C TYR A 64 17.45 3.79 11.83
N LEU A 65 16.24 4.31 11.60
CA LEU A 65 15.18 3.57 10.93
C LEU A 65 15.51 3.20 9.48
N SER A 66 16.43 3.93 8.84
CA SER A 66 16.85 3.69 7.45
C SER A 66 18.01 2.70 7.33
N GLN A 67 18.59 2.25 8.44
CA GLN A 67 19.70 1.29 8.42
C GLN A 67 19.23 -0.06 7.86
N PRO A 68 20.02 -0.73 7.01
CA PRO A 68 19.62 -1.97 6.36
C PRO A 68 19.18 -3.08 7.30
N ASP A 69 19.87 -3.27 8.43
CA ASP A 69 19.52 -4.29 9.42
C ASP A 69 18.19 -4.00 10.14
N VAL A 70 17.93 -2.72 10.44
CA VAL A 70 16.67 -2.28 11.05
C VAL A 70 15.52 -2.47 10.07
N GLN A 71 15.71 -2.08 8.80
CA GLN A 71 14.73 -2.27 7.73
C GLN A 71 14.47 -3.75 7.44
N PHE A 72 15.50 -4.58 7.43
CA PHE A 72 15.36 -6.02 7.27
C PHE A 72 14.57 -6.66 8.41
N THR A 73 14.87 -6.29 9.66
CA THR A 73 14.12 -6.77 10.83
C THR A 73 12.66 -6.38 10.73
N TRP A 74 12.38 -5.11 10.40
CA TRP A 74 11.02 -4.62 10.21
C TRP A 74 10.28 -5.36 9.10
N HIS A 75 10.91 -5.55 7.95
CA HIS A 75 10.36 -6.32 6.83
C HIS A 75 9.99 -7.74 7.23
N LYS A 76 10.93 -8.45 7.85
CA LYS A 76 10.75 -9.83 8.27
C LYS A 76 9.60 -9.99 9.29
N ASP A 77 9.52 -9.10 10.26
CA ASP A 77 8.61 -9.22 11.39
C ASP A 77 7.19 -8.70 11.09
N THR A 78 7.05 -7.80 10.10
CA THR A 78 5.77 -7.13 9.80
C THR A 78 5.21 -7.40 8.40
N GLY A 79 6.04 -7.89 7.47
CA GLY A 79 5.67 -8.01 6.05
C GLY A 79 5.64 -6.68 5.29
N TYR A 80 5.97 -5.54 5.94
CA TYR A 80 6.16 -4.26 5.22
C TYR A 80 7.38 -4.35 4.32
N VAL A 81 7.31 -3.72 3.15
CA VAL A 81 8.44 -3.70 2.22
C VAL A 81 9.58 -2.82 2.75
N PRO A 82 10.85 -3.20 2.56
CA PRO A 82 11.97 -2.34 2.88
C PRO A 82 11.96 -1.10 1.99
N ILE A 83 12.36 0.03 2.53
CA ILE A 83 12.34 1.32 1.81
C ILE A 83 13.66 1.63 1.09
N THR A 84 14.69 0.81 1.29
CA THR A 84 16.00 0.98 0.66
C THR A 84 16.42 -0.27 -0.10
N THR A 85 17.14 -0.10 -1.21
CA THR A 85 17.76 -1.19 -1.98
C THR A 85 18.73 -2.00 -1.11
N ALA A 86 19.50 -1.33 -0.25
CA ALA A 86 20.46 -1.98 0.65
C ALA A 86 19.78 -2.96 1.61
N ALA A 87 18.59 -2.64 2.12
CA ALA A 87 17.84 -3.53 2.99
C ALA A 87 17.26 -4.74 2.22
N TYR A 88 16.84 -4.54 0.98
CA TYR A 88 16.39 -5.63 0.12
C TYR A 88 17.55 -6.59 -0.21
N GLU A 89 18.72 -6.07 -0.59
CA GLU A 89 19.90 -6.88 -0.87
C GLU A 89 20.37 -7.63 0.38
N LEU A 90 20.37 -7.00 1.54
CA LEU A 90 20.68 -7.68 2.80
C LEU A 90 19.74 -8.85 3.09
N ALA A 91 18.43 -8.68 2.87
CA ALA A 91 17.46 -9.77 3.02
C ALA A 91 17.76 -10.94 2.06
N ARG A 92 18.16 -10.61 0.83
CA ARG A 92 18.56 -11.59 -0.18
C ARG A 92 19.85 -12.32 0.21
N GLU A 93 20.87 -11.59 0.65
CA GLU A 93 22.16 -12.15 1.11
C GLU A 93 22.00 -13.08 2.31
N LYS A 94 21.02 -12.77 3.19
CA LYS A 94 20.69 -13.62 4.35
C LYS A 94 19.81 -14.84 3.99
N GLY A 95 19.46 -15.05 2.72
CA GLY A 95 18.63 -16.19 2.27
C GLY A 95 17.16 -16.08 2.66
N TYR A 96 16.68 -14.89 3.09
CA TYR A 96 15.32 -14.74 3.62
C TYR A 96 14.24 -15.07 2.59
N TYR A 97 14.44 -14.71 1.34
CA TYR A 97 13.46 -14.95 0.27
C TYR A 97 13.47 -16.38 -0.25
N GLU A 98 14.59 -17.09 -0.12
CA GLU A 98 14.70 -18.52 -0.39
C GLU A 98 13.96 -19.33 0.68
N GLU A 99 14.09 -18.94 1.95
CA GLU A 99 13.42 -19.59 3.08
C GLU A 99 11.92 -19.22 3.17
N ASN A 100 11.53 -18.08 2.63
CA ASN A 100 10.16 -17.56 2.64
C ASN A 100 9.71 -17.13 1.23
N PRO A 101 9.48 -18.09 0.31
CA PRO A 101 9.14 -17.82 -1.08
C PRO A 101 7.92 -16.90 -1.21
N GLY A 102 8.02 -15.91 -2.11
CA GLY A 102 6.95 -14.96 -2.42
C GLY A 102 6.91 -13.72 -1.53
N THR A 103 7.69 -13.64 -0.43
CA THR A 103 7.70 -12.45 0.42
C THR A 103 8.33 -11.22 -0.25
N ASP A 104 9.04 -11.40 -1.35
CA ASP A 104 9.55 -10.31 -2.21
C ASP A 104 8.58 -9.90 -3.34
N THR A 105 7.43 -10.58 -3.48
CA THR A 105 6.44 -10.31 -4.53
C THR A 105 5.99 -8.85 -4.56
N ALA A 106 5.70 -8.28 -3.38
CA ALA A 106 5.27 -6.88 -3.28
C ALA A 106 6.35 -5.91 -3.76
N ILE A 107 7.63 -6.17 -3.42
CA ILE A 107 8.77 -5.34 -3.86
C ILE A 107 8.92 -5.43 -5.38
N LYS A 108 8.89 -6.64 -5.93
CA LYS A 108 8.95 -6.87 -7.38
C LYS A 108 7.85 -6.16 -8.12
N GLN A 109 6.60 -6.24 -7.64
CA GLN A 109 5.46 -5.60 -8.29
C GLN A 109 5.47 -4.08 -8.17
N LEU A 110 6.02 -3.50 -7.10
CA LEU A 110 6.24 -2.05 -6.99
C LEU A 110 7.29 -1.52 -7.96
N SER A 111 8.21 -2.37 -8.39
CA SER A 111 9.42 -2.00 -9.14
C SER A 111 9.45 -2.55 -10.58
N LEU A 112 8.34 -3.05 -11.11
CA LEU A 112 8.28 -3.65 -12.45
C LEU A 112 8.69 -2.68 -13.54
N ASN A 113 8.18 -1.46 -13.50
CA ASN A 113 8.37 -0.43 -14.50
C ASN A 113 8.91 0.85 -13.90
N GLN A 114 9.52 1.70 -14.72
CA GLN A 114 9.92 3.04 -14.30
C GLN A 114 8.68 3.83 -13.85
N PRO A 115 8.76 4.56 -12.71
CA PRO A 115 7.64 5.34 -12.23
C PRO A 115 7.18 6.40 -13.23
N THR A 116 5.88 6.51 -13.42
CA THR A 116 5.25 7.55 -14.24
C THR A 116 4.40 8.48 -13.37
N PRO A 117 3.92 9.62 -13.87
CA PRO A 117 2.95 10.44 -13.15
C PRO A 117 1.70 9.65 -12.68
N ASN A 118 1.31 8.61 -13.42
CA ASN A 118 0.12 7.81 -13.16
C ASN A 118 0.37 6.63 -12.18
N SER A 119 1.63 6.25 -11.92
CA SER A 119 1.99 5.16 -11.00
C SER A 119 2.21 5.60 -9.55
N LYS A 120 1.97 6.88 -9.23
CA LYS A 120 2.21 7.46 -7.90
C LYS A 120 1.06 7.29 -6.91
N GLY A 121 0.05 6.53 -7.26
CA GLY A 121 -1.15 6.34 -6.46
C GLY A 121 -2.23 7.39 -6.70
N LEU A 122 -3.36 7.21 -6.02
CA LEU A 122 -4.54 8.05 -6.16
C LEU A 122 -4.47 9.26 -5.21
N ARG A 123 -4.67 10.46 -5.75
CA ARG A 123 -4.68 11.71 -4.97
C ARG A 123 -5.90 12.54 -5.34
N PHE A 124 -6.88 12.58 -4.46
CA PHE A 124 -8.04 13.46 -4.57
C PHE A 124 -8.62 13.79 -3.19
N GLY A 125 -9.44 14.83 -3.13
CA GLY A 125 -10.01 15.29 -1.87
C GLY A 125 -10.99 14.29 -1.26
N ASN A 126 -11.02 14.25 0.07
CA ASN A 126 -11.90 13.34 0.84
C ASN A 126 -11.75 11.86 0.47
N PHE A 127 -10.54 11.44 0.07
CA PHE A 127 -10.27 10.07 -0.40
C PHE A 127 -10.75 8.99 0.57
N VAL A 128 -10.48 9.15 1.87
CA VAL A 128 -10.86 8.16 2.89
C VAL A 128 -12.38 7.98 2.93
N GLN A 129 -13.12 9.08 2.98
CA GLN A 129 -14.58 9.05 3.03
C GLN A 129 -15.19 8.47 1.74
N ILE A 130 -14.58 8.74 0.58
CA ILE A 130 -15.03 8.16 -0.69
C ILE A 130 -14.76 6.65 -0.72
N ARG A 131 -13.63 6.20 -0.20
CA ARG A 131 -13.35 4.78 -0.06
C ARG A 131 -14.35 4.07 0.86
N ASP A 132 -14.73 4.71 1.96
CA ASP A 132 -15.74 4.17 2.87
C ASP A 132 -17.10 4.03 2.17
N ILE A 133 -17.51 5.04 1.37
CA ILE A 133 -18.71 4.96 0.54
C ILE A 133 -18.65 3.79 -0.43
N VAL A 134 -17.52 3.59 -1.11
CA VAL A 134 -17.36 2.47 -2.04
C VAL A 134 -17.50 1.13 -1.32
N ASN A 135 -16.91 1.00 -0.14
CA ASN A 135 -17.02 -0.22 0.67
C ASN A 135 -18.47 -0.49 1.09
N GLU A 136 -19.19 0.51 1.59
CA GLU A 136 -20.61 0.40 1.97
C GLU A 136 -21.49 -0.07 0.80
N GLU A 137 -21.31 0.51 -0.38
CA GLU A 137 -22.08 0.15 -1.56
C GLU A 137 -21.76 -1.26 -2.07
N LEU A 138 -20.48 -1.66 -2.03
CA LEU A 138 -20.07 -3.02 -2.40
C LEU A 138 -20.57 -4.06 -1.38
N GLU A 139 -20.62 -3.73 -0.10
CA GLU A 139 -21.18 -4.61 0.92
C GLU A 139 -22.67 -4.87 0.68
N ALA A 140 -23.42 -3.86 0.22
CA ALA A 140 -24.81 -4.04 -0.19
C ALA A 140 -24.97 -4.97 -1.42
N VAL A 141 -23.96 -5.05 -2.30
CA VAL A 141 -23.96 -6.04 -3.40
C VAL A 141 -23.71 -7.44 -2.86
N TRP A 142 -22.75 -7.60 -1.97
CA TRP A 142 -22.39 -8.91 -1.41
C TRP A 142 -23.50 -9.50 -0.52
N SER A 143 -24.27 -8.63 0.17
CA SER A 143 -25.44 -9.05 0.93
C SER A 143 -26.68 -9.31 0.06
N GLY A 144 -26.64 -8.95 -1.23
CA GLY A 144 -27.76 -9.14 -2.15
C GLY A 144 -28.81 -8.03 -2.13
N ASP A 145 -28.53 -6.92 -1.42
CA ASP A 145 -29.46 -5.79 -1.29
C ASP A 145 -29.49 -4.88 -2.51
N LYS A 146 -28.40 -4.90 -3.32
CA LYS A 146 -28.26 -4.09 -4.54
C LYS A 146 -27.60 -4.89 -5.66
N SER A 147 -27.91 -4.53 -6.90
CA SER A 147 -27.09 -4.92 -8.04
C SER A 147 -25.76 -4.15 -8.07
N ALA A 148 -24.74 -4.71 -8.74
CA ALA A 148 -23.45 -4.05 -8.90
C ALA A 148 -23.56 -2.66 -9.57
N ASN A 149 -24.43 -2.52 -10.59
CA ASN A 149 -24.64 -1.26 -11.27
C ASN A 149 -25.25 -0.21 -10.35
N GLU A 150 -26.31 -0.53 -9.60
CA GLU A 150 -26.92 0.38 -8.63
C GLU A 150 -25.93 0.83 -7.56
N ALA A 151 -25.10 -0.08 -7.06
CA ALA A 151 -24.09 0.22 -6.06
C ALA A 151 -23.00 1.16 -6.60
N LEU A 152 -22.49 0.90 -7.82
CA LEU A 152 -21.47 1.72 -8.45
C LEU A 152 -21.99 3.12 -8.80
N ASP A 153 -23.22 3.23 -9.28
CA ASP A 153 -23.88 4.52 -9.57
C ASP A 153 -24.06 5.33 -8.26
N ALA A 154 -24.52 4.68 -7.20
CA ALA A 154 -24.66 5.32 -5.88
C ALA A 154 -23.30 5.74 -5.31
N ALA A 155 -22.28 4.91 -5.42
CA ALA A 155 -20.91 5.25 -4.98
C ALA A 155 -20.36 6.47 -5.75
N ALA A 156 -20.56 6.51 -7.07
CA ALA A 156 -20.14 7.62 -7.91
C ALA A 156 -20.89 8.91 -7.54
N GLU A 157 -22.21 8.87 -7.35
CA GLU A 157 -23.00 10.04 -6.97
C GLU A 157 -22.57 10.58 -5.59
N ARG A 158 -22.49 9.71 -4.58
CA ARG A 158 -22.08 10.06 -3.21
C ARG A 158 -20.64 10.59 -3.19
N GLY A 159 -19.72 9.94 -3.88
CA GLY A 159 -18.32 10.36 -4.00
C GLY A 159 -18.17 11.73 -4.67
N ASN A 160 -18.88 11.97 -5.77
CA ASN A 160 -18.88 13.25 -6.46
C ASN A 160 -19.43 14.41 -5.58
N LYS A 161 -20.39 14.16 -4.71
CA LYS A 161 -20.86 15.18 -3.73
C LYS A 161 -19.73 15.60 -2.79
N LEU A 162 -18.90 14.65 -2.33
CA LEU A 162 -17.74 14.95 -1.48
C LEU A 162 -16.62 15.67 -2.24
N LEU A 163 -16.34 15.29 -3.49
CA LEU A 163 -15.36 15.98 -4.33
C LEU A 163 -15.75 17.44 -4.58
N ARG A 164 -17.01 17.71 -4.93
CA ARG A 164 -17.51 19.09 -5.11
C ARG A 164 -17.48 19.89 -3.82
N LYS A 165 -17.69 19.26 -2.66
CA LYS A 165 -17.52 19.91 -1.35
C LYS A 165 -16.07 20.31 -1.13
N PHE A 166 -15.14 19.40 -1.40
CA PHE A 166 -13.71 19.65 -1.28
C PHE A 166 -13.25 20.78 -2.21
N GLU A 167 -13.68 20.76 -3.47
CA GLU A 167 -13.40 21.79 -4.45
C GLU A 167 -13.84 23.19 -3.96
N ARG A 168 -15.07 23.32 -3.46
CA ARG A 168 -15.56 24.60 -2.91
C ARG A 168 -14.79 25.08 -1.69
N GLN A 169 -14.22 24.19 -0.91
CA GLN A 169 -13.48 24.52 0.31
C GLN A 169 -12.00 24.84 0.06
N ASN A 170 -11.43 24.32 -1.03
CA ASN A 170 -9.99 24.36 -1.30
C ASN A 170 -9.64 24.91 -2.69
N GLY A 171 -10.61 25.10 -3.56
CA GLY A 171 -10.44 25.73 -4.85
C GLY A 171 -10.44 27.25 -4.65
N SER A 172 -9.28 27.87 -4.90
CA SER A 172 -9.11 29.30 -5.06
C SER A 172 -9.24 29.68 -6.51
#